data_8ae335a9db8eba52b2003bd8b9ee81c5
#
_entry.id   8ae335a9db8eba52b2003bd8b9ee81c5
#
_cell.length_a   1.000
_cell.length_b   1.000
_cell.length_c   1.000
_cell.angle_alpha   90.00
_cell.angle_beta   90.00
_cell.angle_gamma   90.00
#
_symmetry.space_group_name_H-M   'P 1'
#
loop_
_entity.id
_entity.type
_entity.pdbx_description
1 polymer ?
#
loop_
_entity_poly.entity_id
_entity_poly.type
_entity_poly.pdbx_seq_one_letter_code
_entity_poly.pdbx_strand_id
1 'polypeptide(L)'
;MNYNYEVRTVTSYLREKVRQNDSDAAISVETINGTKALCLKNTINDIVYNTFIYYYGGSLRELYVQDGSSYSLDSGQRIVEIGGLDMTETTDKMITVTITDTSGGTTDTYCSVNSD
;
A
#
# COMPACT_ATOMS: atom_id res chain seq x y z
N MET A 1 -8.05 -18.19 -17.44
CA MET A 1 -8.09 -17.98 -16.61
C MET A 1 -8.27 -16.95 -16.25
N ASN A 2 -8.71 -16.66 -15.58
CA ASN A 2 -8.94 -15.65 -15.21
C ASN A 2 -8.20 -15.17 -14.30
N TYR A 3 -7.22 -14.63 -14.53
CA TYR A 3 -6.54 -13.90 -13.65
C TYR A 3 -7.41 -12.87 -13.17
N ASN A 4 -7.48 -12.85 -11.98
CA ASN A 4 -8.42 -12.03 -11.28
C ASN A 4 -8.17 -10.55 -11.55
N TYR A 5 -9.19 -9.85 -11.99
CA TYR A 5 -9.09 -8.43 -12.27
C TYR A 5 -8.64 -7.64 -11.03
N GLU A 6 -9.17 -8.01 -9.88
CA GLU A 6 -8.84 -7.31 -8.65
C GLU A 6 -7.36 -7.43 -8.33
N VAL A 7 -6.81 -8.65 -8.44
CA VAL A 7 -5.41 -8.88 -8.16
C VAL A 7 -4.53 -8.12 -9.14
N ARG A 8 -4.89 -8.12 -10.40
CA ARG A 8 -4.10 -7.40 -11.41
C ARG A 8 -4.12 -5.91 -11.14
N THR A 9 -5.26 -5.37 -10.74
CA THR A 9 -5.37 -3.95 -10.45
C THR A 9 -4.51 -3.59 -9.26
N VAL A 10 -4.54 -4.40 -8.20
CA VAL A 10 -3.75 -4.12 -7.02
C VAL A 10 -2.26 -4.20 -7.33
N THR A 11 -1.84 -5.26 -8.04
CA THR A 11 -0.41 -5.43 -8.32
C THR A 11 0.11 -4.34 -9.23
N SER A 12 -0.66 -3.93 -10.22
CA SER A 12 -0.25 -2.83 -11.10
C SER A 12 -0.17 -1.51 -10.35
N TYR A 13 -1.15 -1.28 -9.50
CA TYR A 13 -1.21 -0.06 -8.71
C TYR A 13 -0.01 0.04 -7.77
N LEU A 14 0.28 -1.04 -7.05
CA LEU A 14 1.40 -1.05 -6.11
C LEU A 14 2.73 -0.87 -6.84
N ARG A 15 2.90 -1.56 -7.96
CA ARG A 15 4.13 -1.45 -8.73
C ARG A 15 4.35 -0.02 -9.18
N GLU A 16 3.29 0.63 -9.64
CA GLU A 16 3.40 1.99 -10.11
C GLU A 16 3.72 2.96 -8.97
N LYS A 17 3.09 2.77 -7.82
CA LYS A 17 3.34 3.65 -6.67
C LYS A 17 4.77 3.50 -6.16
N VAL A 18 5.25 2.27 -6.06
CA VAL A 18 6.61 2.04 -5.58
C VAL A 18 7.61 2.65 -6.57
N ARG A 19 7.35 2.49 -7.86
CA ARG A 19 8.26 3.03 -8.87
C ARG A 19 8.28 4.56 -8.85
N GLN A 20 7.13 5.19 -8.63
CA GLN A 20 7.06 6.64 -8.58
C GLN A 20 7.82 7.21 -7.39
N ASN A 21 7.95 6.46 -6.33
CA ASN A 21 8.60 6.93 -5.11
C ASN A 21 9.98 6.33 -4.93
N ASP A 22 10.60 5.89 -6.01
CA ASP A 22 11.78 5.09 -5.91
C ASP A 22 13.00 5.79 -5.38
N SER A 23 13.27 6.98 -5.82
CA SER A 23 14.60 7.54 -5.59
C SER A 23 14.84 8.00 -4.16
N ASP A 24 13.87 8.66 -3.55
CA ASP A 24 14.08 9.21 -2.23
C ASP A 24 13.13 8.72 -1.19
N ALA A 25 12.15 7.99 -1.57
CA ALA A 25 11.10 7.64 -0.63
C ALA A 25 11.52 6.51 0.27
N ALA A 26 11.14 6.61 1.50
CA ALA A 26 11.23 5.48 2.42
C ALA A 26 9.93 4.71 2.31
N ILE A 27 10.04 3.41 2.15
CA ILE A 27 8.88 2.54 2.03
C ILE A 27 8.90 1.58 3.22
N SER A 28 7.79 1.49 3.93
CA SER A 28 7.74 0.64 5.11
C SER A 28 6.32 0.14 5.32
N VAL A 29 6.19 -0.80 6.24
CA VAL A 29 4.88 -1.27 6.69
C VAL A 29 4.62 -0.60 8.04
N GLU A 30 3.50 0.09 8.13
CA GLU A 30 3.13 0.80 9.35
C GLU A 30 1.76 0.33 9.81
N THR A 31 1.46 0.54 11.07
CA THR A 31 0.12 0.29 11.58
C THR A 31 -0.52 1.64 11.84
N ILE A 32 -1.62 1.91 11.17
CA ILE A 32 -2.31 3.17 11.32
C ILE A 32 -3.72 2.87 11.81
N ASN A 33 -4.05 3.41 12.97
CA ASN A 33 -5.37 3.20 13.59
C ASN A 33 -5.75 1.71 13.61
N GLY A 34 -4.76 0.85 13.95
CA GLY A 34 -5.01 -0.58 14.05
C GLY A 34 -4.98 -1.35 12.74
N THR A 35 -4.69 -0.70 11.64
CA THR A 35 -4.69 -1.34 10.32
C THR A 35 -3.30 -1.25 9.71
N LYS A 36 -2.82 -2.36 9.17
CA LYS A 36 -1.54 -2.35 8.48
C LYS A 36 -1.65 -1.59 7.18
N ALA A 37 -0.67 -0.79 6.90
CA ALA A 37 -0.62 0.00 5.69
C ALA A 37 0.78 0.01 5.12
N LEU A 38 0.87 0.04 3.80
CA LEU A 38 2.12 0.33 3.15
C LEU A 38 2.28 1.84 3.19
N CYS A 39 3.40 2.31 3.69
CA CYS A 39 3.65 3.73 3.84
C CYS A 39 4.78 4.15 2.93
N LEU A 40 4.50 5.11 2.07
CA LEU A 40 5.52 5.71 1.20
C LEU A 40 5.68 7.15 1.65
N LYS A 41 6.87 7.48 2.12
CA LYS A 41 7.16 8.80 2.62
C LYS A 41 7.96 9.58 1.60
N ASN A 42 7.59 10.81 1.37
CA ASN A 42 8.46 11.67 0.59
C ASN A 42 8.42 13.09 1.11
N THR A 43 9.44 13.85 0.78
CA THR A 43 9.62 15.19 1.30
C THR A 43 9.57 16.17 0.15
N ILE A 44 8.72 17.18 0.28
CA ILE A 44 8.58 18.22 -0.73
C ILE A 44 8.73 19.54 0.01
N ASN A 45 9.72 20.33 -0.38
CA ASN A 45 9.99 21.63 0.25
C ASN A 45 10.11 21.52 1.78
N ASP A 46 10.83 20.51 2.21
CA ASP A 46 11.10 20.25 3.63
C ASP A 46 9.87 19.81 4.41
N ILE A 47 8.80 19.45 3.73
CA ILE A 47 7.59 18.93 4.39
C ILE A 47 7.44 17.47 4.00
N VAL A 48 7.25 16.63 5.01
CA VAL A 48 7.11 15.20 4.80
C VAL A 48 5.65 14.86 4.58
N TYR A 49 5.41 14.08 3.54
CA TYR A 49 4.06 13.58 3.23
C TYR A 49 4.11 12.06 3.23
N ASN A 50 3.02 11.46 3.68
CA ASN A 50 2.87 10.02 3.70
C ASN A 50 1.77 9.61 2.76
N THR A 51 2.04 8.58 1.95
CA THR A 51 0.99 7.90 1.19
C THR A 51 0.77 6.58 1.89
N PHE A 52 -0.42 6.37 2.42
CA PHE A 52 -0.78 5.10 3.06
C PHE A 52 -1.65 4.31 2.10
N ILE A 53 -1.31 3.05 1.91
CA ILE A 53 -2.10 2.15 1.07
C ILE A 53 -2.55 1.01 1.97
N TYR A 54 -3.85 0.81 2.08
CA TYR A 54 -4.40 -0.11 3.06
C TYR A 54 -5.76 -0.63 2.62
N TYR A 55 -6.24 -1.65 3.33
CA TYR A 55 -7.56 -2.20 3.09
C TYR A 55 -8.51 -1.68 4.16
N TYR A 56 -9.64 -1.17 3.76
CA TYR A 56 -10.62 -0.67 4.71
C TYR A 56 -11.98 -0.65 4.04
N GLY A 57 -12.98 -1.20 4.74
CA GLY A 57 -14.35 -1.14 4.24
C GLY A 57 -14.56 -1.82 2.90
N GLY A 58 -13.88 -2.92 2.65
CA GLY A 58 -14.08 -3.68 1.43
C GLY A 58 -13.26 -3.23 0.25
N SER A 59 -12.35 -2.27 0.43
CA SER A 59 -11.61 -1.72 -0.70
C SER A 59 -10.16 -1.45 -0.35
N LEU A 60 -9.32 -1.53 -1.36
CA LEU A 60 -7.98 -0.97 -1.27
C LEU A 60 -8.11 0.54 -1.31
N ARG A 61 -7.47 1.23 -0.40
CA ARG A 61 -7.58 2.68 -0.30
C ARG A 61 -6.21 3.34 -0.28
N GLU A 62 -6.18 4.56 -0.73
CA GLU A 62 -4.98 5.40 -0.68
C GLU A 62 -5.30 6.66 0.08
N LEU A 63 -4.47 7.01 1.04
CA LEU A 63 -4.62 8.22 1.82
C LEU A 63 -3.31 8.99 1.79
N TYR A 64 -3.37 10.22 1.33
CA TYR A 64 -2.17 11.05 1.19
C TYR A 64 -2.29 12.21 2.18
N VAL A 65 -1.39 12.26 3.15
CA VAL A 65 -1.48 13.24 4.22
C VAL A 65 -0.10 13.76 4.60
N GLN A 66 -0.05 14.95 5.12
CA GLN A 66 1.17 15.49 5.68
C GLN A 66 1.49 14.75 6.97
N ASP A 67 2.75 14.45 7.18
CA ASP A 67 3.19 13.74 8.38
C ASP A 67 2.76 14.51 9.62
N GLY A 68 2.21 13.79 10.58
CA GLY A 68 1.72 14.40 11.81
C GLY A 68 0.29 14.90 11.77
N SER A 69 -0.34 14.87 10.61
CA SER A 69 -1.73 15.31 10.49
C SER A 69 -2.68 14.23 10.99
N SER A 70 -3.82 14.64 11.47
CA SER A 70 -4.89 13.72 11.83
C SER A 70 -5.58 13.22 10.57
N TYR A 71 -6.09 11.99 10.64
CA TYR A 71 -6.80 11.43 9.50
C TYR A 71 -7.73 10.32 9.97
N SER A 72 -8.60 9.91 9.09
CA SER A 72 -9.51 8.80 9.34
C SER A 72 -9.33 7.79 8.22
N LEU A 73 -9.41 6.50 8.55
CA LEU A 73 -9.22 5.46 7.54
C LEU A 73 -10.27 5.53 6.44
N ASP A 74 -11.48 5.99 6.74
CA ASP A 74 -12.49 6.06 5.70
C ASP A 74 -12.33 7.29 4.80
N SER A 75 -11.37 8.14 5.07
CA SER A 75 -11.07 9.27 4.21
C SER A 75 -10.24 8.89 3.00
N GLY A 76 -9.64 7.69 3.00
CA GLY A 76 -8.84 7.28 1.87
C GLY A 76 -9.66 7.07 0.62
N GLN A 77 -9.04 7.37 -0.51
CA GLN A 77 -9.69 7.19 -1.80
C GLN A 77 -9.76 5.70 -2.13
N ARG A 78 -10.91 5.24 -2.55
CA ARG A 78 -11.06 3.86 -2.97
C ARG A 78 -10.40 3.65 -4.30
N ILE A 79 -9.60 2.59 -4.39
CA ILE A 79 -8.91 2.25 -5.63
C ILE A 79 -9.61 1.08 -6.31
N VAL A 80 -9.88 0.02 -5.55
CA VAL A 80 -10.53 -1.16 -6.10
C VAL A 80 -11.11 -1.97 -4.95
N GLU A 81 -12.21 -2.64 -5.20
CA GLU A 81 -12.86 -3.50 -4.21
C GLU A 81 -12.09 -4.81 -4.12
N ILE A 82 -11.75 -5.23 -2.93
CA ILE A 82 -11.05 -6.50 -2.69
C ILE A 82 -11.56 -7.10 -1.40
N GLY A 83 -11.12 -8.30 -1.08
CA GLY A 83 -11.54 -8.99 0.13
C GLY A 83 -10.62 -8.79 1.32
N GLY A 84 -9.39 -8.39 1.09
CA GLY A 84 -8.45 -8.17 2.17
C GLY A 84 -7.06 -7.88 1.67
N LEU A 85 -6.22 -7.39 2.57
CA LEU A 85 -4.84 -7.07 2.24
C LEU A 85 -4.01 -7.29 3.48
N ASP A 86 -2.90 -7.97 3.35
CA ASP A 86 -1.95 -8.09 4.43
C ASP A 86 -0.57 -7.83 3.87
N MET A 87 0.36 -7.45 4.72
CA MET A 87 1.70 -7.17 4.26
C MET A 87 2.69 -7.46 5.36
N THR A 88 3.85 -7.93 4.98
CA THR A 88 4.89 -8.31 5.91
C THR A 88 6.22 -7.85 5.36
N GLU A 89 6.99 -7.18 6.19
CA GLU A 89 8.32 -6.76 5.81
C GLU A 89 9.29 -7.86 6.15
N THR A 90 10.08 -8.29 5.17
CA THR A 90 11.06 -9.35 5.41
C THR A 90 12.42 -8.73 5.69
N THR A 91 13.39 -9.58 6.00
CA THR A 91 14.70 -9.10 6.41
C THR A 91 15.49 -8.47 5.29
N ASP A 92 15.17 -8.75 4.04
CA ASP A 92 16.01 -8.30 2.95
C ASP A 92 15.42 -7.15 2.18
N LYS A 93 14.77 -6.25 2.87
CA LYS A 93 14.21 -5.06 2.24
C LYS A 93 13.19 -5.42 1.19
N MET A 94 12.38 -6.38 1.53
CA MET A 94 11.31 -6.85 0.68
C MET A 94 10.03 -6.83 1.48
N ILE A 95 8.97 -6.36 0.87
CA ILE A 95 7.65 -6.41 1.50
C ILE A 95 6.79 -7.37 0.70
N THR A 96 6.24 -8.37 1.39
CA THR A 96 5.31 -9.30 0.79
C THR A 96 3.91 -8.78 1.03
N VAL A 97 3.15 -8.63 -0.02
CA VAL A 97 1.78 -8.17 0.06
C VAL A 97 0.87 -9.30 -0.36
N THR A 98 -0.01 -9.71 0.53
CA THR A 98 -0.97 -10.78 0.27
C THR A 98 -2.32 -10.15 -0.02
N ILE A 99 -2.85 -10.38 -1.19
CA ILE A 99 -4.10 -9.81 -1.65
C ILE A 99 -5.15 -10.89 -1.59
N THR A 100 -6.25 -10.61 -0.88
CA THR A 100 -7.41 -11.50 -0.89
C THR A 100 -8.44 -10.88 -1.80
N ASP A 101 -8.88 -11.62 -2.81
CA ASP A 101 -9.88 -11.09 -3.71
C ASP A 101 -11.29 -11.30 -3.13
N THR A 102 -12.29 -10.77 -3.79
CA THR A 102 -13.65 -10.82 -3.25
C THR A 102 -14.24 -12.22 -3.24
N SER A 103 -13.64 -13.16 -3.93
CA SER A 103 -14.08 -14.56 -3.87
C SER A 103 -13.30 -15.37 -2.85
N GLY A 104 -12.37 -14.76 -2.13
CA GLY A 104 -11.65 -15.43 -1.06
C GLY A 104 -10.31 -16.02 -1.44
N GLY A 105 -9.91 -15.93 -2.69
CA GLY A 105 -8.62 -16.42 -3.14
C GLY A 105 -7.51 -15.45 -2.74
N THR A 106 -6.31 -15.96 -2.50
CA THR A 106 -5.19 -15.13 -2.10
C THR A 106 -4.07 -15.19 -3.11
N THR A 107 -3.35 -14.09 -3.25
CA THR A 107 -2.20 -13.99 -4.15
C THR A 107 -1.15 -13.13 -3.48
N ASP A 108 0.09 -13.58 -3.53
CA ASP A 108 1.20 -12.79 -2.97
C ASP A 108 1.88 -12.02 -4.07
N THR A 109 2.25 -10.79 -3.76
CA THR A 109 3.11 -10.02 -4.63
C THR A 109 4.20 -9.40 -3.77
N TYR A 110 5.25 -8.91 -4.38
CA TYR A 110 6.41 -8.46 -3.65
C TYR A 110 6.81 -7.06 -4.08
N CYS A 111 7.17 -6.23 -3.11
CA CYS A 111 7.68 -4.89 -3.37
C CYS A 111 9.08 -4.81 -2.80
N SER A 112 10.05 -4.45 -3.63
CA SER A 112 11.39 -4.21 -3.12
C SER A 112 11.46 -2.84 -2.51
N VAL A 113 12.01 -2.77 -1.33
CA VAL A 113 12.34 -1.49 -0.74
C VAL A 113 13.65 -1.08 -1.35
N ASN A 114 13.63 -0.09 -2.17
CA ASN A 114 14.80 0.26 -2.89
C ASN A 114 15.84 0.87 -2.00
N SER A 115 16.99 0.38 -2.05
CA SER A 115 17.97 0.91 -1.22
C SER A 115 19.13 1.39 -1.94
N ASP A 116 19.19 1.41 -3.05
CA ASP A 116 20.31 1.84 -3.56
C ASP A 116 20.49 2.48 -4.18
#